data_23aa9de0a3eb4c344adb4960093f8220
#
_entry.id   23aa9de0a3eb4c344adb4960093f8220
#
_cell.length_a   1.000
_cell.length_b   1.000
_cell.length_c   1.000
_cell.angle_alpha   90.00
_cell.angle_beta   90.00
_cell.angle_gamma   90.00
#
_symmetry.space_group_name_H-M   'P 1'
#
loop_
_entity.id
_entity.type
_entity.pdbx_description
1 polymer ?
#
loop_
_entity_poly.entity_id
_entity_poly.type
_entity_poly.pdbx_seq_one_letter_code
_entity_poly.pdbx_strand_id
1 'polypeptide(L)'
;MRGIRNLGNTCHFSSALQCLLTVPLPETYDGDCAFTRLWVDFAQRHREGGDALDPEPLFRAFQKHFPRITEFEENDLQETLLLVVDILEKQFPEMKEMFYGTRVQETIYPGGKNAREDTFSVLILPMVGGGDMGHMLQKSCEWSVLSDFTDDTGKTHNVATTRGMIKKMPDVAMFTFDRKGTVVAPPGLTTDQGSYRLASAGAHAGTQGGGHYVALVRDGEQWHLCDDERVVPVTFEPRFDYSLLVYLKI
;
A
#
# COMPACT_ATOMS: atom_id res chain seq x y z
N MET A 1 -15.02 15.01 -0.60
CA MET A 1 -13.93 14.45 0.26
C MET A 1 -13.99 15.10 1.64
N ARG A 2 -13.74 14.36 2.71
CA ARG A 2 -13.78 14.82 4.10
C ARG A 2 -12.50 14.45 4.82
N GLY A 3 -12.07 15.27 5.79
CA GLY A 3 -11.02 14.90 6.73
C GLY A 3 -11.45 13.76 7.65
N ILE A 4 -10.50 13.17 8.36
CA ILE A 4 -10.72 12.08 9.31
C ILE A 4 -10.08 12.49 10.63
N ARG A 5 -10.85 12.50 11.71
CA ARG A 5 -10.37 12.94 13.03
C ARG A 5 -9.26 12.01 13.53
N ASN A 6 -8.20 12.61 14.09
CA ASN A 6 -7.17 11.88 14.80
C ASN A 6 -7.62 11.59 16.23
N LEU A 7 -7.50 10.35 16.68
CA LEU A 7 -7.92 9.90 18.03
C LEU A 7 -6.76 9.91 19.06
N GLY A 8 -5.59 10.44 18.67
CA GLY A 8 -4.35 10.43 19.45
C GLY A 8 -3.17 10.23 18.50
N ASN A 9 -2.60 9.02 18.44
CA ASN A 9 -1.54 8.66 17.47
C ASN A 9 -2.09 7.85 16.29
N THR A 10 -3.28 8.20 15.77
CA THR A 10 -3.97 7.45 14.70
C THR A 10 -3.82 8.06 13.32
N CYS A 11 -2.85 8.93 13.08
CA CYS A 11 -2.57 9.50 11.75
C CYS A 11 -2.27 8.42 10.71
N HIS A 12 -1.63 7.32 11.10
CA HIS A 12 -1.42 6.15 10.24
C HIS A 12 -2.75 5.53 9.76
N PHE A 13 -3.76 5.46 10.64
CA PHE A 13 -5.08 4.92 10.31
C PHE A 13 -5.87 5.89 9.43
N SER A 14 -5.91 7.19 9.81
CA SER A 14 -6.56 8.23 8.99
C SER A 14 -5.99 8.26 7.58
N SER A 15 -4.66 8.24 7.43
CA SER A 15 -3.99 8.26 6.13
C SER A 15 -4.21 6.97 5.34
N ALA A 16 -4.22 5.80 5.99
CA ALA A 16 -4.52 4.52 5.34
C ALA A 16 -5.96 4.50 4.79
N LEU A 17 -6.94 4.98 5.57
CA LEU A 17 -8.32 5.10 5.11
C LEU A 17 -8.43 6.05 3.93
N GLN A 18 -7.79 7.23 3.98
CA GLN A 18 -7.78 8.19 2.87
C GLN A 18 -7.22 7.57 1.59
N CYS A 19 -6.13 6.80 1.68
CA CYS A 19 -5.58 6.09 0.53
C CYS A 19 -6.55 5.03 -0.02
N LEU A 20 -7.16 4.22 0.84
CA LEU A 20 -8.10 3.17 0.42
C LEU A 20 -9.41 3.72 -0.14
N LEU A 21 -9.87 4.89 0.31
CA LEU A 21 -11.08 5.54 -0.18
C LEU A 21 -10.96 6.01 -1.65
N THR A 22 -9.74 5.99 -2.24
CA THR A 22 -9.55 6.21 -3.69
C THR A 22 -9.81 4.98 -4.52
N VAL A 23 -9.84 3.79 -3.89
CA VAL A 23 -10.05 2.52 -4.59
C VAL A 23 -11.55 2.26 -4.72
N PRO A 24 -12.04 1.81 -5.90
CA PRO A 24 -13.45 1.51 -6.10
C PRO A 24 -13.84 0.19 -5.41
N LEU A 25 -14.01 0.25 -4.09
CA LEU A 25 -14.43 -0.88 -3.27
C LEU A 25 -15.96 -1.03 -3.27
N PRO A 26 -16.48 -2.25 -2.91
CA PRO A 26 -17.91 -2.50 -2.83
C PRO A 26 -18.63 -1.48 -1.93
N GLU A 27 -19.79 -1.01 -2.37
CA GLU A 27 -20.57 0.07 -1.72
C GLU A 27 -21.69 -0.45 -0.82
N THR A 28 -21.94 -1.75 -0.82
CA THR A 28 -22.99 -2.38 -0.01
C THR A 28 -22.45 -3.63 0.66
N TYR A 29 -22.94 -3.91 1.86
CA TYR A 29 -22.58 -5.10 2.61
C TYR A 29 -23.75 -5.53 3.53
N ASP A 30 -24.20 -6.77 3.40
CA ASP A 30 -25.30 -7.36 4.16
C ASP A 30 -24.85 -8.44 5.18
N GLY A 31 -23.54 -8.68 5.29
CA GLY A 31 -22.98 -9.67 6.19
C GLY A 31 -22.82 -9.17 7.64
N ASP A 32 -22.23 -10.02 8.49
CA ASP A 32 -22.16 -9.82 9.94
C ASP A 32 -20.88 -9.14 10.45
N CYS A 33 -19.88 -8.93 9.59
CA CYS A 33 -18.67 -8.26 10.01
C CYS A 33 -18.92 -6.79 10.37
N ALA A 34 -18.77 -6.45 11.64
CA ALA A 34 -19.02 -5.10 12.15
C ALA A 34 -18.10 -4.06 11.51
N PHE A 35 -16.82 -4.39 11.31
CA PHE A 35 -15.88 -3.50 10.65
C PHE A 35 -16.33 -3.17 9.22
N THR A 36 -16.70 -4.18 8.45
CA THR A 36 -17.08 -4.00 7.03
C THR A 36 -18.35 -3.17 6.88
N ARG A 37 -19.36 -3.37 7.76
CA ARG A 37 -20.55 -2.50 7.78
C ARG A 37 -20.19 -1.04 8.06
N LEU A 38 -19.35 -0.81 9.06
CA LEU A 38 -18.89 0.54 9.40
C LEU A 38 -18.02 1.16 8.30
N TRP A 39 -17.21 0.34 7.62
CA TRP A 39 -16.43 0.79 6.48
C TRP A 39 -17.31 1.29 5.33
N VAL A 40 -18.33 0.53 4.95
CA VAL A 40 -19.24 0.91 3.85
C VAL A 40 -19.98 2.22 4.18
N ASP A 41 -20.53 2.36 5.41
CA ASP A 41 -21.15 3.61 5.87
C ASP A 41 -20.14 4.78 5.87
N PHE A 42 -18.94 4.53 6.37
CA PHE A 42 -17.87 5.53 6.43
C PHE A 42 -17.47 6.00 5.03
N ALA A 43 -17.29 5.09 4.08
CA ALA A 43 -16.94 5.41 2.70
C ALA A 43 -18.06 6.20 2.00
N GLN A 44 -19.33 5.84 2.23
CA GLN A 44 -20.46 6.58 1.71
C GLN A 44 -20.48 8.02 2.25
N ARG A 45 -20.41 8.19 3.56
CA ARG A 45 -20.40 9.51 4.21
C ARG A 45 -19.19 10.36 3.80
N HIS A 46 -18.04 9.74 3.54
CA HIS A 46 -16.86 10.45 3.04
C HIS A 46 -17.13 11.08 1.65
N ARG A 47 -17.82 10.38 0.76
CA ARG A 47 -18.20 10.90 -0.58
C ARG A 47 -19.20 12.03 -0.53
N GLU A 48 -20.11 12.05 0.43
CA GLU A 48 -21.14 13.10 0.57
C GLU A 48 -20.55 14.48 0.90
N GLY A 49 -19.30 14.54 1.36
CA GLY A 49 -18.67 15.78 1.79
C GLY A 49 -19.18 16.27 3.16
N GLY A 50 -18.67 17.40 3.63
CA GLY A 50 -19.02 18.02 4.91
C GLY A 50 -17.87 18.04 5.91
N ASP A 51 -18.17 18.13 7.22
CA ASP A 51 -17.17 18.17 8.30
C ASP A 51 -16.38 16.87 8.39
N ALA A 52 -15.22 16.91 9.07
CA ALA A 52 -14.37 15.74 9.29
C ALA A 52 -15.15 14.57 9.91
N LEU A 53 -14.86 13.36 9.45
CA LEU A 53 -15.48 12.14 9.96
C LEU A 53 -14.84 11.72 11.29
N ASP A 54 -15.67 11.20 12.17
CA ASP A 54 -15.22 10.50 13.37
C ASP A 54 -14.94 9.04 13.03
N PRO A 55 -13.67 8.59 13.05
CA PRO A 55 -13.31 7.22 12.77
C PRO A 55 -13.45 6.29 13.99
N GLU A 56 -13.79 6.80 15.18
CA GLU A 56 -13.73 6.03 16.42
C GLU A 56 -14.53 4.71 16.35
N PRO A 57 -15.79 4.67 15.86
CA PRO A 57 -16.52 3.39 15.75
C PRO A 57 -15.79 2.38 14.85
N LEU A 58 -15.25 2.85 13.73
CA LEU A 58 -14.52 2.03 12.77
C LEU A 58 -13.18 1.55 13.38
N PHE A 59 -12.46 2.44 14.05
CA PHE A 59 -11.19 2.11 14.71
C PHE A 59 -11.40 1.08 15.84
N ARG A 60 -12.46 1.22 16.67
CA ARG A 60 -12.79 0.24 17.70
C ARG A 60 -13.15 -1.14 17.11
N ALA A 61 -13.84 -1.16 15.96
CA ALA A 61 -14.10 -2.41 15.24
C ALA A 61 -12.81 -3.01 14.66
N PHE A 62 -11.89 -2.19 14.15
CA PHE A 62 -10.56 -2.61 13.70
C PHE A 62 -9.72 -3.23 14.83
N GLN A 63 -9.70 -2.60 16.01
CA GLN A 63 -8.98 -3.10 17.17
C GLN A 63 -9.45 -4.49 17.64
N LYS A 64 -10.72 -4.87 17.39
CA LYS A 64 -11.19 -6.22 17.71
C LYS A 64 -10.50 -7.30 16.87
N HIS A 65 -10.07 -6.97 15.65
CA HIS A 65 -9.27 -7.86 14.79
C HIS A 65 -7.78 -7.77 15.14
N PHE A 66 -7.30 -6.59 15.51
CA PHE A 66 -5.88 -6.31 15.76
C PHE A 66 -5.68 -5.57 17.09
N PRO A 67 -5.81 -6.25 18.26
CA PRO A 67 -5.77 -5.61 19.58
C PRO A 67 -4.43 -4.92 19.93
N ARG A 68 -3.36 -5.26 19.20
CA ARG A 68 -2.05 -4.63 19.36
C ARG A 68 -1.98 -3.19 18.82
N ILE A 69 -2.89 -2.82 17.93
CA ILE A 69 -2.96 -1.47 17.36
C ILE A 69 -3.79 -0.60 18.30
N THR A 70 -3.18 0.40 18.90
CA THR A 70 -3.85 1.31 19.84
C THR A 70 -3.74 2.76 19.39
N GLU A 71 -4.58 3.62 19.93
CA GLU A 71 -4.54 5.07 19.70
C GLU A 71 -3.39 5.77 20.45
N PHE A 72 -2.63 5.04 21.25
CA PHE A 72 -1.54 5.58 22.08
C PHE A 72 -0.16 5.34 21.45
N GLU A 73 -0.05 4.42 20.50
CA GLU A 73 1.19 4.03 19.87
C GLU A 73 1.21 4.42 18.40
N GLU A 74 2.37 4.85 17.93
CA GLU A 74 2.60 5.06 16.51
C GLU A 74 2.67 3.71 15.80
N ASN A 75 1.99 3.59 14.67
CA ASN A 75 2.01 2.41 13.82
C ASN A 75 2.36 2.79 12.38
N ASP A 76 2.73 1.81 11.59
CA ASP A 76 3.07 2.02 10.19
C ASP A 76 1.80 2.13 9.32
N LEU A 77 1.79 3.12 8.42
CA LEU A 77 0.67 3.37 7.50
C LEU A 77 0.45 2.18 6.57
N GLN A 78 1.52 1.61 5.99
CA GLN A 78 1.43 0.49 5.08
C GLN A 78 0.89 -0.75 5.80
N GLU A 79 1.41 -1.05 7.00
CA GLU A 79 0.91 -2.17 7.80
C GLU A 79 -0.58 -1.99 8.10
N THR A 80 -0.98 -0.80 8.54
CA THR A 80 -2.38 -0.49 8.83
C THR A 80 -3.28 -0.67 7.60
N LEU A 81 -2.85 -0.17 6.44
CA LEU A 81 -3.60 -0.33 5.19
C LEU A 81 -3.80 -1.79 4.84
N LEU A 82 -2.74 -2.61 4.92
CA LEU A 82 -2.80 -4.04 4.63
C LEU A 82 -3.72 -4.79 5.61
N LEU A 83 -3.72 -4.42 6.89
CA LEU A 83 -4.60 -5.00 7.89
C LEU A 83 -6.08 -4.64 7.62
N VAL A 84 -6.36 -3.43 7.13
CA VAL A 84 -7.72 -3.06 6.70
C VAL A 84 -8.14 -3.89 5.47
N VAL A 85 -7.25 -4.01 4.47
CA VAL A 85 -7.49 -4.85 3.28
C VAL A 85 -7.74 -6.30 3.68
N ASP A 86 -6.98 -6.88 4.63
CA ASP A 86 -7.15 -8.26 5.13
C ASP A 86 -8.54 -8.50 5.74
N ILE A 87 -9.11 -7.51 6.43
CA ILE A 87 -10.49 -7.65 6.93
C ILE A 87 -11.48 -7.64 5.76
N LEU A 88 -11.33 -6.66 4.86
CA LEU A 88 -12.28 -6.43 3.78
C LEU A 88 -12.28 -7.56 2.75
N GLU A 89 -11.11 -8.09 2.36
CA GLU A 89 -11.02 -9.18 1.38
C GLU A 89 -11.65 -10.50 1.84
N LYS A 90 -11.79 -10.70 3.14
CA LYS A 90 -12.52 -11.86 3.71
C LYS A 90 -14.02 -11.72 3.53
N GLN A 91 -14.51 -10.50 3.33
CA GLN A 91 -15.92 -10.18 3.15
C GLN A 91 -16.28 -9.92 1.68
N PHE A 92 -15.31 -9.45 0.88
CA PHE A 92 -15.42 -9.13 -0.53
C PHE A 92 -14.37 -9.94 -1.32
N PRO A 93 -14.70 -11.19 -1.74
CA PRO A 93 -13.73 -12.06 -2.43
C PRO A 93 -13.13 -11.46 -3.70
N GLU A 94 -13.87 -10.59 -4.41
CA GLU A 94 -13.41 -9.86 -5.60
C GLU A 94 -12.21 -8.95 -5.33
N MET A 95 -12.00 -8.50 -4.09
CA MET A 95 -10.83 -7.71 -3.73
C MET A 95 -9.52 -8.47 -3.95
N LYS A 96 -9.52 -9.81 -3.86
CA LYS A 96 -8.34 -10.60 -4.14
C LYS A 96 -7.87 -10.44 -5.58
N GLU A 97 -8.80 -10.38 -6.53
CA GLU A 97 -8.45 -10.17 -7.94
C GLU A 97 -7.92 -8.74 -8.18
N MET A 98 -8.44 -7.76 -7.45
CA MET A 98 -8.04 -6.36 -7.57
C MET A 98 -6.65 -6.09 -6.95
N PHE A 99 -6.39 -6.63 -5.76
CA PHE A 99 -5.21 -6.28 -4.96
C PHE A 99 -4.02 -7.24 -5.14
N TYR A 100 -4.22 -8.45 -5.70
CA TYR A 100 -3.15 -9.43 -5.78
C TYR A 100 -2.63 -9.61 -7.19
N GLY A 101 -1.32 -9.42 -7.31
CA GLY A 101 -0.52 -9.82 -8.47
C GLY A 101 0.18 -11.15 -8.24
N THR A 102 0.87 -11.63 -9.26
CA THR A 102 1.73 -12.81 -9.17
C THR A 102 3.13 -12.50 -9.68
N ARG A 103 4.12 -13.08 -9.04
CA ARG A 103 5.52 -13.02 -9.45
C ARG A 103 6.13 -14.41 -9.46
N VAL A 104 7.12 -14.63 -10.31
CA VAL A 104 7.98 -15.82 -10.29
C VAL A 104 9.32 -15.42 -9.73
N GLN A 105 9.74 -16.06 -8.67
CA GLN A 105 11.11 -15.99 -8.18
C GLN A 105 11.90 -17.14 -8.78
N GLU A 106 12.88 -16.83 -9.63
CA GLU A 106 13.80 -17.78 -10.26
C GLU A 106 15.14 -17.75 -9.50
N THR A 107 15.63 -18.91 -9.12
CA THR A 107 16.91 -19.03 -8.44
C THR A 107 17.78 -20.06 -9.18
N ILE A 108 19.02 -19.69 -9.52
CA ILE A 108 20.02 -20.53 -10.18
C ILE A 108 21.15 -20.77 -9.18
N TYR A 109 21.52 -22.03 -9.03
CA TYR A 109 22.59 -22.46 -8.10
C TYR A 109 23.45 -23.55 -8.75
N PRO A 110 24.65 -23.86 -8.23
CA PRO A 110 25.50 -24.91 -8.78
C PRO A 110 24.80 -26.26 -8.83
N GLY A 111 24.53 -26.72 -10.05
CA GLY A 111 23.87 -28.00 -10.31
C GLY A 111 22.36 -27.95 -10.52
N GLY A 112 21.71 -26.77 -10.45
CA GLY A 112 20.28 -26.70 -10.66
C GLY A 112 19.68 -25.30 -10.73
N LYS A 113 18.37 -25.29 -10.91
CA LYS A 113 17.55 -24.08 -10.84
C LYS A 113 16.21 -24.40 -10.16
N ASN A 114 15.65 -23.42 -9.47
CA ASN A 114 14.33 -23.45 -8.89
C ASN A 114 13.51 -22.25 -9.42
N ALA A 115 12.21 -22.42 -9.60
CA ALA A 115 11.30 -21.35 -9.92
C ALA A 115 10.03 -21.52 -9.08
N ARG A 116 9.70 -20.50 -8.27
CA ARG A 116 8.53 -20.48 -7.43
C ARG A 116 7.63 -19.31 -7.80
N GLU A 117 6.35 -19.59 -7.93
CA GLU A 117 5.33 -18.55 -8.12
C GLU A 117 4.73 -18.18 -6.76
N ASP A 118 4.73 -16.88 -6.46
CA ASP A 118 4.17 -16.30 -5.24
C ASP A 118 3.19 -15.17 -5.62
N THR A 119 2.18 -14.95 -4.77
CA THR A 119 1.29 -13.79 -4.85
C THR A 119 1.86 -12.62 -4.03
N PHE A 120 1.52 -11.40 -4.43
CA PHE A 120 1.86 -10.18 -3.69
C PHE A 120 0.71 -9.17 -3.80
N SER A 121 0.47 -8.40 -2.76
CA SER A 121 -0.43 -7.24 -2.75
C SER A 121 0.33 -5.91 -2.70
N VAL A 122 1.57 -5.93 -2.24
CA VAL A 122 2.47 -4.78 -2.17
C VAL A 122 3.82 -5.17 -2.75
N LEU A 123 4.41 -4.30 -3.56
CA LEU A 123 5.80 -4.41 -4.02
C LEU A 123 6.69 -3.50 -3.19
N ILE A 124 7.65 -4.09 -2.49
CA ILE A 124 8.70 -3.35 -1.79
C ILE A 124 9.82 -3.10 -2.80
N LEU A 125 10.04 -1.82 -3.12
CA LEU A 125 11.04 -1.42 -4.10
C LEU A 125 12.36 -1.02 -3.42
N PRO A 126 13.52 -1.39 -4.01
CA PRO A 126 14.81 -0.95 -3.52
C PRO A 126 15.00 0.55 -3.78
N MET A 127 15.36 1.32 -2.76
CA MET A 127 15.61 2.77 -2.90
C MET A 127 16.95 3.00 -3.60
N VAL A 128 16.92 3.09 -4.93
CA VAL A 128 18.07 3.29 -5.81
C VAL A 128 17.77 4.36 -6.86
N GLY A 129 18.76 4.74 -7.66
CA GLY A 129 18.58 5.61 -8.83
C GLY A 129 18.02 7.00 -8.50
N GLY A 130 18.30 7.54 -7.31
CA GLY A 130 17.79 8.84 -6.90
C GLY A 130 16.28 8.85 -6.65
N GLY A 131 15.68 7.68 -6.38
CA GLY A 131 14.26 7.51 -6.08
C GLY A 131 13.35 7.41 -7.31
N ASP A 132 13.89 7.26 -8.51
CA ASP A 132 13.09 7.10 -9.74
C ASP A 132 12.35 5.76 -9.74
N MET A 133 11.02 5.81 -9.84
CA MET A 133 10.14 4.63 -9.79
C MET A 133 10.43 3.62 -10.91
N GLY A 134 10.70 4.09 -12.14
CA GLY A 134 11.00 3.21 -13.27
C GLY A 134 12.31 2.44 -13.04
N HIS A 135 13.33 3.13 -12.54
CA HIS A 135 14.62 2.50 -12.20
C HIS A 135 14.46 1.52 -11.03
N MET A 136 13.70 1.87 -9.99
CA MET A 136 13.46 0.98 -8.86
C MET A 136 12.70 -0.29 -9.26
N LEU A 137 11.68 -0.16 -10.11
CA LEU A 137 10.95 -1.30 -10.67
C LEU A 137 11.87 -2.20 -11.51
N GLN A 138 12.67 -1.63 -12.39
CA GLN A 138 13.65 -2.37 -13.17
C GLN A 138 14.62 -3.13 -12.25
N LYS A 139 15.16 -2.44 -11.26
CA LYS A 139 16.11 -3.01 -10.28
C LYS A 139 15.52 -4.15 -9.47
N SER A 140 14.23 -4.08 -9.12
CA SER A 140 13.55 -5.14 -8.39
C SER A 140 13.41 -6.46 -9.17
N CYS A 141 13.57 -6.40 -10.50
CA CYS A 141 13.51 -7.56 -11.41
C CYS A 141 14.90 -8.04 -11.86
N GLU A 142 15.98 -7.39 -11.43
CA GLU A 142 17.35 -7.78 -11.80
C GLU A 142 17.85 -8.98 -10.99
N TRP A 143 18.86 -9.66 -11.53
CA TRP A 143 19.55 -10.72 -10.81
C TRP A 143 20.31 -10.17 -9.59
N SER A 144 20.16 -10.83 -8.48
CA SER A 144 20.91 -10.57 -7.24
C SER A 144 21.60 -11.84 -6.76
N VAL A 145 22.67 -11.68 -5.98
CA VAL A 145 23.41 -12.79 -5.40
C VAL A 145 22.82 -13.15 -4.03
N LEU A 146 22.59 -14.44 -3.83
CA LEU A 146 22.24 -15.02 -2.52
C LEU A 146 23.43 -15.80 -1.98
N SER A 147 23.74 -15.60 -0.71
CA SER A 147 24.64 -16.45 0.07
C SER A 147 23.85 -17.53 0.80
N ASP A 148 24.45 -18.68 0.99
CA ASP A 148 23.91 -19.78 1.82
C ASP A 148 22.47 -20.20 1.43
N PHE A 149 22.21 -20.28 0.12
CA PHE A 149 20.94 -20.74 -0.41
C PHE A 149 20.76 -22.26 -0.19
N THR A 150 19.65 -22.65 0.42
CA THR A 150 19.28 -24.06 0.60
C THR A 150 18.23 -24.44 -0.44
N ASP A 151 18.53 -25.47 -1.26
CA ASP A 151 17.64 -25.99 -2.29
C ASP A 151 16.54 -26.91 -1.70
N ASP A 152 15.62 -27.34 -2.57
CA ASP A 152 14.48 -28.19 -2.16
C ASP A 152 14.90 -29.58 -1.66
N THR A 153 16.16 -29.99 -1.87
CA THR A 153 16.72 -31.24 -1.35
C THR A 153 17.33 -31.07 0.04
N GLY A 154 17.38 -29.84 0.55
CA GLY A 154 18.02 -29.48 1.83
C GLY A 154 19.53 -29.23 1.72
N LYS A 155 20.09 -29.20 0.50
CA LYS A 155 21.51 -28.91 0.29
C LYS A 155 21.74 -27.40 0.25
N THR A 156 22.71 -26.93 1.02
CA THR A 156 23.14 -25.53 1.03
C THR A 156 24.22 -25.27 -0.01
N HIS A 157 24.05 -24.19 -0.76
CA HIS A 157 24.98 -23.68 -1.77
C HIS A 157 25.51 -22.33 -1.29
N ASN A 158 26.81 -22.15 -1.26
CA ASN A 158 27.46 -20.92 -0.79
C ASN A 158 27.07 -19.70 -1.65
N VAL A 159 26.77 -19.90 -2.92
CA VAL A 159 26.37 -18.85 -3.86
C VAL A 159 25.24 -19.35 -4.76
N ALA A 160 24.20 -18.55 -4.87
CA ALA A 160 23.15 -18.68 -5.88
C ALA A 160 22.83 -17.30 -6.44
N THR A 161 22.12 -17.22 -7.55
CA THR A 161 21.59 -15.98 -8.08
C THR A 161 20.08 -16.09 -8.16
N THR A 162 19.38 -15.00 -7.81
CA THR A 162 17.93 -14.96 -7.85
C THR A 162 17.41 -13.69 -8.51
N ARG A 163 16.24 -13.77 -9.13
CA ARG A 163 15.47 -12.61 -9.57
C ARG A 163 13.98 -12.82 -9.39
N GLY A 164 13.24 -11.73 -9.20
CA GLY A 164 11.78 -11.71 -9.27
C GLY A 164 11.32 -11.26 -10.66
N MET A 165 10.35 -11.94 -11.25
CA MET A 165 9.69 -11.52 -12.48
C MET A 165 8.21 -11.35 -12.21
N ILE A 166 7.65 -10.15 -12.43
CA ILE A 166 6.22 -9.90 -12.27
C ILE A 166 5.49 -10.59 -13.44
N LYS A 167 4.62 -11.53 -13.14
CA LYS A 167 3.77 -12.23 -14.11
C LYS A 167 2.44 -11.52 -14.34
N LYS A 168 1.83 -11.06 -13.23
CA LYS A 168 0.56 -10.34 -13.26
C LYS A 168 0.66 -9.16 -12.30
N MET A 169 0.42 -7.96 -12.79
CA MET A 169 0.22 -6.79 -11.94
C MET A 169 -1.23 -6.74 -11.46
N PRO A 170 -1.50 -6.38 -10.19
CA PRO A 170 -2.85 -6.19 -9.70
C PRO A 170 -3.48 -4.92 -10.29
N ASP A 171 -4.81 -4.83 -10.28
CA ASP A 171 -5.50 -3.61 -10.74
C ASP A 171 -5.30 -2.43 -9.77
N VAL A 172 -5.10 -2.73 -8.47
CA VAL A 172 -4.65 -1.80 -7.44
C VAL A 172 -3.19 -2.11 -7.10
N ALA A 173 -2.26 -1.40 -7.74
CA ALA A 173 -0.83 -1.60 -7.56
C ALA A 173 -0.30 -0.71 -6.43
N MET A 174 0.15 -1.34 -5.34
CA MET A 174 0.71 -0.66 -4.18
C MET A 174 2.22 -0.84 -4.12
N PHE A 175 2.93 0.27 -3.89
CA PHE A 175 4.39 0.30 -3.79
C PHE A 175 4.83 0.92 -2.48
N THR A 176 5.82 0.30 -1.86
CA THR A 176 6.54 0.82 -0.69
C THR A 176 8.03 0.67 -0.94
N PHE A 177 8.86 1.09 0.00
CA PHE A 177 10.30 1.21 -0.22
C PHE A 177 11.06 0.53 0.92
N ASP A 178 12.21 -0.08 0.59
CA ASP A 178 13.06 -0.81 1.55
C ASP A 178 13.69 0.09 2.62
N ARG A 179 13.70 1.40 2.37
CA ARG A 179 14.19 2.43 3.29
C ARG A 179 13.56 3.79 3.00
N LYS A 180 13.58 4.69 3.98
CA LYS A 180 13.15 6.08 3.80
C LYS A 180 14.04 6.82 2.80
N GLY A 181 13.45 7.71 2.04
CA GLY A 181 14.13 8.56 1.07
C GLY A 181 13.17 9.23 0.11
N THR A 182 13.68 10.19 -0.63
CA THR A 182 12.89 10.92 -1.62
C THR A 182 12.60 10.04 -2.83
N VAL A 183 11.34 9.90 -3.18
CA VAL A 183 10.82 9.13 -4.32
C VAL A 183 10.35 10.09 -5.40
N VAL A 184 10.61 9.75 -6.65
CA VAL A 184 10.01 10.42 -7.81
C VAL A 184 8.84 9.56 -8.30
N ALA A 185 7.63 9.93 -7.90
CA ALA A 185 6.39 9.25 -8.22
C ALA A 185 5.77 9.84 -9.50
N PRO A 186 5.79 9.14 -10.64
CA PRO A 186 5.16 9.64 -11.84
C PRO A 186 3.62 9.64 -11.68
N PRO A 187 2.89 10.57 -12.30
CA PRO A 187 1.42 10.59 -12.23
C PRO A 187 0.77 9.38 -12.93
N GLY A 188 1.51 8.68 -13.76
CA GLY A 188 1.10 7.44 -14.42
C GLY A 188 2.27 6.50 -14.64
N LEU A 189 1.98 5.20 -14.66
CA LEU A 189 2.91 4.13 -14.99
C LEU A 189 2.36 3.36 -16.19
N THR A 190 3.22 3.04 -17.15
CA THR A 190 2.88 2.14 -18.27
C THR A 190 3.77 0.91 -18.17
N THR A 191 3.16 -0.25 -18.19
CA THR A 191 3.81 -1.56 -18.21
C THR A 191 3.35 -2.34 -19.44
N ASP A 192 3.94 -3.50 -19.68
CA ASP A 192 3.48 -4.46 -20.70
C ASP A 192 2.07 -5.02 -20.40
N GLN A 193 1.55 -4.83 -19.17
CA GLN A 193 0.26 -5.36 -18.71
C GLN A 193 -0.83 -4.29 -18.56
N GLY A 194 -0.53 -3.04 -18.91
CA GLY A 194 -1.49 -1.95 -18.91
C GLY A 194 -0.93 -0.64 -18.38
N SER A 195 -1.80 0.35 -18.36
CA SER A 195 -1.50 1.68 -17.84
C SER A 195 -2.16 1.87 -16.48
N TYR A 196 -1.47 2.62 -15.63
CA TYR A 196 -1.89 2.89 -14.25
C TYR A 196 -1.80 4.39 -13.97
N ARG A 197 -2.70 4.88 -13.15
CA ARG A 197 -2.73 6.26 -12.69
C ARG A 197 -2.53 6.31 -11.18
N LEU A 198 -1.66 7.20 -10.71
CA LEU A 198 -1.49 7.46 -9.29
C LEU A 198 -2.80 8.03 -8.72
N ALA A 199 -3.36 7.34 -7.75
CA ALA A 199 -4.62 7.69 -7.10
C ALA A 199 -4.39 8.31 -5.72
N SER A 200 -3.43 7.77 -4.97
CA SER A 200 -3.07 8.29 -3.66
C SER A 200 -1.63 7.98 -3.29
N ALA A 201 -1.11 8.73 -2.33
CA ALA A 201 0.21 8.54 -1.76
C ALA A 201 0.19 8.81 -0.26
N GLY A 202 0.90 8.01 0.51
CA GLY A 202 1.18 8.26 1.91
C GLY A 202 2.56 8.86 2.11
N ALA A 203 2.68 9.87 2.96
CA ALA A 203 3.94 10.49 3.32
C ALA A 203 4.10 10.55 4.84
N HIS A 204 5.35 10.44 5.30
CA HIS A 204 5.70 10.51 6.70
C HIS A 204 6.64 11.66 6.98
N ALA A 205 6.22 12.62 7.78
CA ALA A 205 7.06 13.70 8.28
C ALA A 205 7.52 13.36 9.69
N GLY A 206 8.84 13.27 9.92
CA GLY A 206 9.39 12.99 11.24
C GLY A 206 10.64 12.10 11.23
N THR A 207 11.07 11.71 12.44
CA THR A 207 12.23 10.84 12.69
C THR A 207 11.79 9.43 13.05
N GLN A 208 12.75 8.52 13.35
CA GLN A 208 12.44 7.16 13.79
C GLN A 208 11.75 7.07 15.16
N GLY A 209 11.78 8.14 15.95
CA GLY A 209 11.21 8.16 17.31
C GLY A 209 9.91 8.95 17.43
N GLY A 210 9.33 9.38 16.31
CA GLY A 210 8.07 10.11 16.29
C GLY A 210 7.87 10.81 14.95
N GLY A 211 6.64 10.84 14.48
CA GLY A 211 6.31 11.47 13.23
C GLY A 211 4.82 11.56 12.98
N HIS A 212 4.49 12.05 11.81
CA HIS A 212 3.11 12.26 11.40
C HIS A 212 2.89 11.77 9.98
N TYR A 213 1.86 10.95 9.79
CA TYR A 213 1.43 10.51 8.47
C TYR A 213 0.38 11.44 7.90
N VAL A 214 0.51 11.71 6.61
CA VAL A 214 -0.49 12.42 5.80
C VAL A 214 -0.74 11.63 4.52
N ALA A 215 -1.93 11.83 3.94
CA ALA A 215 -2.24 11.28 2.63
C ALA A 215 -2.39 12.37 1.58
N LEU A 216 -1.86 12.13 0.39
CA LEU A 216 -2.21 12.88 -0.80
C LEU A 216 -3.19 12.04 -1.62
N VAL A 217 -4.32 12.63 -1.96
CA VAL A 217 -5.43 11.94 -2.61
C VAL A 217 -5.85 12.70 -3.85
N ARG A 218 -6.01 11.97 -4.95
CA ARG A 218 -6.50 12.53 -6.21
C ARG A 218 -8.01 12.40 -6.31
N ASP A 219 -8.69 13.53 -6.55
CA ASP A 219 -10.09 13.60 -6.86
C ASP A 219 -10.27 14.26 -8.26
N GLY A 220 -10.60 13.47 -9.27
CA GLY A 220 -10.53 13.89 -10.65
C GLY A 220 -9.12 14.33 -11.06
N GLU A 221 -8.96 15.61 -11.40
CA GLU A 221 -7.65 16.21 -11.73
C GLU A 221 -7.04 16.99 -10.55
N GLN A 222 -7.78 17.17 -9.46
CA GLN A 222 -7.30 17.92 -8.30
C GLN A 222 -6.69 16.99 -7.27
N TRP A 223 -5.53 17.39 -6.73
CA TRP A 223 -4.93 16.74 -5.58
C TRP A 223 -5.29 17.45 -4.29
N HIS A 224 -5.46 16.66 -3.25
CA HIS A 224 -5.73 17.13 -1.89
C HIS A 224 -4.72 16.54 -0.91
N LEU A 225 -4.20 17.39 -0.02
CA LEU A 225 -3.49 16.95 1.16
C LEU A 225 -4.52 16.71 2.26
N CYS A 226 -4.57 15.47 2.73
CA CYS A 226 -5.37 15.02 3.85
C CYS A 226 -4.45 14.87 5.08
N ASP A 227 -4.56 15.84 5.97
CA ASP A 227 -3.83 15.94 7.23
C ASP A 227 -4.84 15.84 8.36
N ASP A 228 -5.14 14.60 8.74
CA ASP A 228 -6.21 14.25 9.68
C ASP A 228 -7.54 14.95 9.31
N GLU A 229 -8.03 15.85 10.16
CA GLU A 229 -9.30 16.58 9.94
C GLU A 229 -9.22 17.59 8.81
N ARG A 230 -8.02 18.04 8.47
CA ARG A 230 -7.80 19.08 7.47
C ARG A 230 -7.62 18.48 6.08
N VAL A 231 -8.43 18.92 5.13
CA VAL A 231 -8.28 18.60 3.70
C VAL A 231 -8.13 19.90 2.92
N VAL A 232 -7.05 20.04 2.19
CA VAL A 232 -6.76 21.23 1.40
C VAL A 232 -6.34 20.87 -0.03
N PRO A 233 -6.78 21.60 -1.04
CA PRO A 233 -6.30 21.41 -2.40
C PRO A 233 -4.81 21.78 -2.47
N VAL A 234 -4.04 20.97 -3.20
CA VAL A 234 -2.60 21.19 -3.41
C VAL A 234 -2.21 20.90 -4.84
N THR A 235 -1.05 21.40 -5.24
CA THR A 235 -0.35 20.91 -6.43
C THR A 235 0.41 19.65 -6.05
N PHE A 236 0.26 18.58 -6.81
CA PHE A 236 1.00 17.35 -6.57
C PHE A 236 2.50 17.58 -6.80
N GLU A 237 3.31 17.24 -5.79
CA GLU A 237 4.77 17.26 -5.90
C GLU A 237 5.27 15.85 -6.25
N PRO A 238 5.73 15.61 -7.49
CA PRO A 238 6.16 14.26 -7.89
C PRO A 238 7.36 13.74 -7.11
N ARG A 239 8.17 14.64 -6.54
CA ARG A 239 9.41 14.31 -5.81
C ARG A 239 9.24 14.61 -4.33
N PHE A 240 8.95 13.60 -3.53
CA PHE A 240 8.71 13.75 -2.09
C PHE A 240 9.13 12.49 -1.31
N ASP A 241 9.14 12.57 0.02
CA ASP A 241 9.43 11.43 0.90
C ASP A 241 8.16 10.57 1.11
N TYR A 242 7.75 9.93 0.02
CA TYR A 242 6.62 9.00 0.04
C TYR A 242 7.00 7.69 0.71
N SER A 243 6.10 7.16 1.55
CA SER A 243 6.20 5.85 2.16
C SER A 243 5.33 4.80 1.46
N LEU A 244 4.25 5.24 0.82
CA LEU A 244 3.30 4.41 0.11
C LEU A 244 2.83 5.13 -1.17
N LEU A 245 2.71 4.40 -2.26
CA LEU A 245 2.05 4.85 -3.50
C LEU A 245 0.98 3.85 -3.90
N VAL A 246 -0.20 4.34 -4.27
CA VAL A 246 -1.32 3.54 -4.74
C VAL A 246 -1.68 3.96 -6.16
N TYR A 247 -1.52 3.04 -7.10
CA TYR A 247 -1.87 3.22 -8.50
C TYR A 247 -3.06 2.36 -8.87
N LEU A 248 -3.97 2.92 -9.65
CA LEU A 248 -5.13 2.21 -10.19
C LEU A 248 -4.95 1.99 -11.69
N LYS A 249 -5.26 0.80 -12.15
CA LYS A 249 -5.28 0.45 -13.58
C LYS A 249 -6.37 1.23 -14.29
N ILE A 250 -6.08 1.73 -15.51
CA ILE A 250 -6.96 2.54 -16.36
C ILE A 250 -7.18 1.88 -17.71
#